data_cb56cd3fec5ccec6c8726849da921a50
#
_entry.id   cb56cd3fec5ccec6c8726849da921a50
#
_cell.length_a   1.000
_cell.length_b   1.000
_cell.length_c   1.000
_cell.angle_alpha   90.00
_cell.angle_beta   90.00
_cell.angle_gamma   90.00
#
_symmetry.space_group_name_H-M   'P 1'
#
loop_
_entity.id
_entity.type
_entity.pdbx_description
1 polymer ?
#
loop_
_entity_poly.entity_id
_entity_poly.type
_entity_poly.pdbx_seq_one_letter_code
_entity_poly.pdbx_strand_id
1 'polypeptide(L)'
;WHRKKSGAEPGFAKARPGARYEGPLTEGGPVCTVYACVEPNRFLVQLPLACKVDPSDPASRTRAAVQAHTKALELLRSLCARSELSAVRLSSVPPQLQLCGAPVVRRAGKSVCGPEQAAAVTAGRDGRPLYFGVSHLNVPQPAGLLVCGALAAEHGELGSALATGEAAGACAALAVRQGGVPGMVTAEQVRRTTGLLL
;
A
#
# COMPACT_ATOMS: atom_id res chain seq x y z
N TRP A 1 -9.17 -16.46 -8.96
CA TRP A 1 -7.96 -17.17 -9.30
C TRP A 1 -7.50 -17.99 -8.09
N HIS A 2 -7.76 -19.30 -8.12
CA HIS A 2 -7.40 -20.16 -7.01
C HIS A 2 -5.95 -20.63 -7.19
N ARG A 3 -5.19 -20.56 -6.12
CA ARG A 3 -3.86 -21.15 -6.01
C ARG A 3 -3.98 -22.66 -6.26
N LYS A 4 -3.60 -23.13 -7.45
CA LYS A 4 -3.36 -24.57 -7.64
C LYS A 4 -2.16 -24.94 -6.77
N LYS A 5 -2.35 -25.90 -5.88
CA LYS A 5 -1.27 -26.51 -5.12
C LYS A 5 -0.27 -27.10 -6.11
N SER A 6 1.00 -26.77 -5.88
CA SER A 6 2.21 -27.28 -6.56
C SER A 6 2.31 -27.06 -8.08
N GLY A 7 3.17 -26.16 -8.47
CA GLY A 7 3.88 -26.18 -9.77
C GLY A 7 3.11 -25.73 -11.03
N ALA A 8 1.81 -25.40 -10.91
CA ALA A 8 1.07 -24.94 -12.07
C ALA A 8 1.26 -23.44 -12.29
N GLU A 9 1.70 -23.09 -13.47
CA GLU A 9 1.87 -21.72 -13.94
C GLU A 9 0.57 -20.91 -13.85
N PRO A 10 0.68 -19.63 -13.53
CA PRO A 10 -0.47 -18.75 -13.50
C PRO A 10 -1.07 -18.62 -14.90
N GLY A 11 -2.30 -19.10 -15.08
CA GLY A 11 -3.05 -18.93 -16.33
C GLY A 11 -3.49 -17.49 -16.51
N PHE A 12 -2.63 -16.62 -17.01
CA PHE A 12 -2.92 -15.19 -17.23
C PHE A 12 -4.07 -14.97 -18.22
N ALA A 13 -4.20 -15.84 -19.22
CA ALA A 13 -5.20 -15.69 -20.29
C ALA A 13 -6.67 -15.79 -19.84
N LYS A 14 -6.95 -16.25 -18.63
CA LYS A 14 -8.31 -16.47 -18.09
C LYS A 14 -8.55 -15.76 -16.76
N ALA A 15 -7.70 -14.83 -16.37
CA ALA A 15 -7.87 -14.10 -15.13
C ALA A 15 -9.07 -13.14 -15.23
N ARG A 16 -10.01 -13.25 -14.29
CA ARG A 16 -11.12 -12.28 -14.18
C ARG A 16 -10.61 -10.94 -13.68
N PRO A 17 -11.22 -9.81 -14.09
CA PRO A 17 -10.91 -8.50 -13.51
C PRO A 17 -10.93 -8.52 -11.97
N GLY A 18 -9.95 -7.90 -11.34
CA GLY A 18 -9.77 -7.91 -9.88
C GLY A 18 -9.15 -9.18 -9.31
N ALA A 19 -8.88 -10.21 -10.11
CA ALA A 19 -8.17 -11.39 -9.64
C ALA A 19 -6.75 -11.03 -9.18
N ARG A 20 -6.34 -11.58 -8.03
CA ARG A 20 -5.02 -11.38 -7.43
C ARG A 20 -4.24 -12.69 -7.40
N TYR A 21 -2.99 -12.62 -7.76
CA TYR A 21 -2.01 -13.69 -7.58
C TYR A 21 -0.86 -13.18 -6.72
N GLU A 22 -0.35 -14.02 -5.85
CA GLU A 22 0.85 -13.75 -5.05
C GLU A 22 1.79 -14.95 -5.15
N GLY A 23 2.97 -14.71 -5.67
CA GLY A 23 3.96 -15.75 -5.87
C GLY A 23 5.04 -15.32 -6.87
N PRO A 24 6.04 -16.19 -7.10
CA PRO A 24 7.05 -15.92 -8.11
C PRO A 24 6.43 -16.00 -9.52
N LEU A 25 6.79 -15.06 -10.38
CA LEU A 25 6.38 -15.06 -11.78
C LEU A 25 7.31 -15.90 -12.67
N THR A 26 8.52 -16.13 -12.19
CA THR A 26 9.56 -16.98 -12.84
C THR A 26 10.13 -17.92 -11.80
N GLU A 27 10.65 -19.06 -12.23
CA GLU A 27 11.31 -20.02 -11.35
C GLU A 27 12.51 -19.35 -10.64
N GLY A 28 12.56 -19.47 -9.30
CA GLY A 28 13.56 -18.79 -8.48
C GLY A 28 13.47 -17.25 -8.44
N GLY A 29 12.44 -16.67 -9.07
CA GLY A 29 12.23 -15.23 -9.09
C GLY A 29 11.63 -14.69 -7.79
N PRO A 30 11.58 -13.35 -7.63
CA PRO A 30 10.99 -12.72 -6.47
C PRO A 30 9.47 -12.96 -6.40
N VAL A 31 8.95 -13.03 -5.19
CA VAL A 31 7.50 -13.06 -4.97
C VAL A 31 6.91 -11.72 -5.37
N CYS A 32 6.00 -11.75 -6.32
CA CYS A 32 5.30 -10.57 -6.82
C CYS A 32 3.81 -10.68 -6.49
N THR A 33 3.14 -9.55 -6.40
CA THR A 33 1.68 -9.50 -6.41
C THR A 33 1.21 -9.01 -7.77
N VAL A 34 0.35 -9.79 -8.42
CA VAL A 34 -0.21 -9.47 -9.74
C VAL A 34 -1.71 -9.27 -9.61
N TYR A 35 -2.21 -8.19 -10.15
CA TYR A 35 -3.64 -7.89 -10.23
C TYR A 35 -4.08 -7.87 -11.68
N ALA A 36 -5.15 -8.58 -12.01
CA ALA A 36 -5.80 -8.46 -13.30
C ALA A 36 -6.59 -7.14 -13.34
N CYS A 37 -6.29 -6.29 -14.31
CA CYS A 37 -7.00 -5.03 -14.52
C CYS A 37 -8.40 -5.27 -15.13
N VAL A 38 -9.22 -4.23 -15.13
CA VAL A 38 -10.53 -4.25 -15.79
C VAL A 38 -10.37 -4.42 -17.29
N GLU A 39 -9.34 -3.80 -17.87
CA GLU A 39 -9.00 -3.97 -19.26
C GLU A 39 -8.45 -5.39 -19.52
N PRO A 40 -8.98 -6.09 -20.53
CA PRO A 40 -8.49 -7.42 -20.88
C PRO A 40 -7.00 -7.44 -21.19
N ASN A 41 -6.34 -8.51 -20.77
CA ASN A 41 -4.90 -8.72 -20.99
C ASN A 41 -3.97 -7.66 -20.38
N ARG A 42 -4.46 -6.86 -19.44
CA ARG A 42 -3.67 -5.88 -18.71
C ARG A 42 -3.52 -6.28 -17.25
N PHE A 43 -2.29 -6.20 -16.75
CA PHE A 43 -1.94 -6.62 -15.39
C PHE A 43 -1.10 -5.56 -14.70
N LEU A 44 -1.39 -5.32 -13.43
CA LEU A 44 -0.55 -4.55 -12.53
C LEU A 44 0.33 -5.52 -11.75
N VAL A 45 1.64 -5.35 -11.83
CA VAL A 45 2.61 -6.18 -11.09
C VAL A 45 3.26 -5.32 -10.02
N GLN A 46 3.11 -5.71 -8.77
CA GLN A 46 3.85 -5.14 -7.64
C GLN A 46 5.07 -6.01 -7.37
N LEU A 47 6.25 -5.42 -7.53
CA LEU A 47 7.54 -6.05 -7.26
C LEU A 47 8.14 -5.44 -6.00
N PRO A 48 8.14 -6.17 -4.85
CA PRO A 48 8.81 -5.69 -3.66
C PRO A 48 10.32 -5.77 -3.83
N LEU A 49 11.00 -4.69 -3.47
CA LEU A 49 12.46 -4.61 -3.49
C LEU A 49 12.96 -4.33 -2.08
N ALA A 50 13.87 -5.16 -1.60
CA ALA A 50 14.62 -4.88 -0.40
C ALA A 50 15.81 -4.00 -0.76
N CYS A 51 15.73 -2.70 -0.48
CA CYS A 51 16.83 -1.77 -0.66
C CYS A 51 16.91 -0.82 0.55
N LYS A 52 18.15 -0.44 0.90
CA LYS A 52 18.36 0.60 1.90
C LYS A 52 18.22 1.95 1.21
N VAL A 53 17.20 2.70 1.58
CA VAL A 53 16.95 4.04 1.07
C VAL A 53 16.92 5.02 2.22
N ASP A 54 17.71 6.07 2.11
CA ASP A 54 17.54 7.25 2.96
C ASP A 54 16.48 8.15 2.30
N PRO A 55 15.30 8.29 2.90
CA PRO A 55 14.23 9.09 2.31
C PRO A 55 14.53 10.58 2.33
N SER A 56 15.49 11.05 3.13
CA SER A 56 15.91 12.45 3.20
C SER A 56 16.96 12.78 2.14
N ASP A 57 17.71 11.78 1.62
CA ASP A 57 18.74 11.97 0.59
C ASP A 57 18.14 11.78 -0.82
N PRO A 58 18.06 12.85 -1.64
CA PRO A 58 17.59 12.74 -3.04
C PRO A 58 18.41 11.77 -3.88
N ALA A 59 19.73 11.70 -3.67
CA ALA A 59 20.60 10.80 -4.41
C ALA A 59 20.34 9.33 -4.04
N SER A 60 20.07 9.04 -2.77
CA SER A 60 19.66 7.72 -2.32
C SER A 60 18.34 7.29 -2.97
N ARG A 61 17.34 8.19 -3.01
CA ARG A 61 16.05 7.92 -3.67
C ARG A 61 16.23 7.69 -5.18
N THR A 62 17.07 8.47 -5.85
CA THR A 62 17.34 8.31 -7.27
C THR A 62 18.00 6.96 -7.56
N ARG A 63 19.02 6.58 -6.79
CA ARG A 63 19.66 5.26 -6.93
C ARG A 63 18.68 4.11 -6.75
N ALA A 64 17.81 4.20 -5.76
CA ALA A 64 16.77 3.19 -5.53
C ALA A 64 15.75 3.13 -6.68
N ALA A 65 15.35 4.27 -7.25
CA ALA A 65 14.47 4.32 -8.42
C ALA A 65 15.11 3.66 -9.65
N VAL A 66 16.36 3.96 -9.94
CA VAL A 66 17.12 3.31 -11.03
C VAL A 66 17.21 1.81 -10.80
N GLN A 67 17.54 1.37 -9.59
CA GLN A 67 17.61 -0.05 -9.26
C GLN A 67 16.24 -0.74 -9.45
N ALA A 68 15.15 -0.10 -9.03
CA ALA A 68 13.81 -0.63 -9.20
C ALA A 68 13.41 -0.79 -10.68
N HIS A 69 13.72 0.22 -11.50
CA HIS A 69 13.48 0.14 -12.95
C HIS A 69 14.31 -0.97 -13.60
N THR A 70 15.57 -1.10 -13.23
CA THR A 70 16.43 -2.20 -13.72
C THR A 70 15.83 -3.56 -13.37
N LYS A 71 15.38 -3.76 -12.12
CA LYS A 71 14.74 -5.01 -11.69
C LYS A 71 13.42 -5.28 -12.41
N ALA A 72 12.62 -4.25 -12.69
CA ALA A 72 11.39 -4.38 -13.47
C ALA A 72 11.68 -4.84 -14.91
N LEU A 73 12.72 -4.29 -15.54
CA LEU A 73 13.17 -4.71 -16.87
C LEU A 73 13.75 -6.12 -16.90
N GLU A 74 14.51 -6.51 -15.89
CA GLU A 74 15.01 -7.89 -15.73
C GLU A 74 13.83 -8.88 -15.63
N LEU A 75 12.84 -8.57 -14.81
CA LEU A 75 11.64 -9.38 -14.69
C LEU A 75 10.89 -9.48 -16.03
N LEU A 76 10.72 -8.37 -16.73
CA LEU A 76 10.08 -8.36 -18.06
C LEU A 76 10.84 -9.25 -19.04
N ARG A 77 12.16 -9.15 -19.10
CA ARG A 77 13.00 -10.01 -19.97
C ARG A 77 12.82 -11.49 -19.64
N SER A 78 12.78 -11.82 -18.35
CA SER A 78 12.56 -13.21 -17.89
C SER A 78 11.17 -13.71 -18.26
N LEU A 79 10.15 -12.86 -18.21
CA LEU A 79 8.79 -13.20 -18.64
C LEU A 79 8.73 -13.41 -20.16
N CYS A 80 9.33 -12.50 -20.96
CA CYS A 80 9.34 -12.59 -22.42
C CYS A 80 10.16 -13.78 -22.94
N ALA A 81 11.08 -14.34 -22.15
CA ALA A 81 11.81 -15.55 -22.51
C ALA A 81 10.93 -16.81 -22.52
N ARG A 82 9.74 -16.75 -21.93
CA ARG A 82 8.76 -17.84 -21.94
C ARG A 82 7.90 -17.72 -23.19
N SER A 83 7.74 -18.82 -23.92
CA SER A 83 7.00 -18.84 -25.19
C SER A 83 5.57 -18.26 -25.09
N GLU A 84 4.88 -18.55 -23.99
CA GLU A 84 3.49 -18.12 -23.73
C GLU A 84 3.38 -16.63 -23.42
N LEU A 85 4.47 -16.01 -22.95
CA LEU A 85 4.52 -14.60 -22.55
C LEU A 85 5.43 -13.76 -23.46
N SER A 86 5.87 -14.30 -24.58
CA SER A 86 6.77 -13.62 -25.52
C SER A 86 6.21 -12.31 -26.07
N ALA A 87 4.89 -12.20 -26.14
CA ALA A 87 4.18 -10.99 -26.59
C ALA A 87 3.94 -9.93 -25.48
N VAL A 88 4.31 -10.22 -24.22
CA VAL A 88 4.12 -9.26 -23.13
C VAL A 88 4.94 -8.01 -23.38
N ARG A 89 4.36 -6.86 -23.09
CA ARG A 89 4.99 -5.55 -23.20
C ARG A 89 4.80 -4.76 -21.92
N LEU A 90 5.79 -3.99 -21.55
CA LEU A 90 5.70 -3.05 -20.45
C LEU A 90 4.93 -1.81 -20.91
N SER A 91 3.81 -1.53 -20.28
CA SER A 91 3.00 -0.34 -20.58
C SER A 91 3.58 0.90 -19.88
N SER A 92 3.87 0.78 -18.58
CA SER A 92 4.46 1.87 -17.81
C SER A 92 5.14 1.33 -16.56
N VAL A 93 6.11 2.08 -16.05
CA VAL A 93 6.68 1.92 -14.71
C VAL A 93 6.41 3.22 -13.97
N PRO A 94 5.88 3.20 -12.74
CA PRO A 94 5.67 4.41 -11.97
C PRO A 94 6.98 5.19 -11.80
N PRO A 95 6.98 6.50 -11.99
CA PRO A 95 8.20 7.32 -11.84
C PRO A 95 8.67 7.42 -10.39
N GLN A 96 7.76 7.17 -9.44
CA GLN A 96 8.04 7.25 -8.02
C GLN A 96 7.99 5.87 -7.38
N LEU A 97 8.96 5.61 -6.49
CA LEU A 97 8.94 4.43 -5.64
C LEU A 97 7.97 4.62 -4.49
N GLN A 98 7.18 3.59 -4.22
CA GLN A 98 6.45 3.51 -2.97
C GLN A 98 7.41 3.01 -1.89
N LEU A 99 7.85 3.91 -1.00
CA LEU A 99 8.68 3.55 0.15
C LEU A 99 7.80 2.97 1.25
N CYS A 100 7.96 1.69 1.51
CA CYS A 100 7.24 1.00 2.58
C CYS A 100 8.14 0.94 3.84
N GLY A 101 7.59 1.30 4.99
CA GLY A 101 8.29 1.12 6.27
C GLY A 101 9.40 2.12 6.58
N ALA A 102 9.53 3.21 5.82
CA ALA A 102 10.42 4.31 6.18
C ALA A 102 9.75 5.22 7.23
N PRO A 103 10.10 5.15 8.51
CA PRO A 103 9.53 6.04 9.51
C PRO A 103 10.19 7.40 9.37
N VAL A 104 9.57 8.32 8.67
CA VAL A 104 9.95 9.74 8.73
C VAL A 104 9.52 10.33 10.09
N VAL A 105 8.50 9.72 10.69
CA VAL A 105 7.97 10.10 11.99
C VAL A 105 7.82 8.81 12.83
N ARG A 106 8.17 8.88 14.11
CA ARG A 106 7.94 7.77 15.05
C ARG A 106 6.49 7.34 14.94
N ARG A 107 6.26 6.09 14.56
CA ARG A 107 4.91 5.51 14.49
C ARG A 107 4.19 5.72 15.81
N ALA A 108 3.06 6.36 15.76
CA ALA A 108 2.12 6.38 16.87
C ALA A 108 1.64 4.94 17.07
N GLY A 109 2.16 4.27 18.10
CA GLY A 109 1.71 2.99 18.64
C GLY A 109 1.56 1.81 17.68
N LYS A 110 2.10 0.68 18.07
CA LYS A 110 1.99 -0.63 17.36
C LYS A 110 0.63 -1.31 17.54
N SER A 111 -0.32 -0.73 18.24
CA SER A 111 -1.57 -1.41 18.56
C SER A 111 -2.61 -1.15 17.47
N VAL A 112 -2.97 -2.21 16.77
CA VAL A 112 -4.24 -2.27 16.03
C VAL A 112 -5.34 -2.05 17.07
N CYS A 113 -6.12 -0.97 16.92
CA CYS A 113 -7.23 -0.70 17.83
C CYS A 113 -8.42 -1.61 17.51
N GLY A 114 -9.32 -1.78 18.47
CA GLY A 114 -10.60 -2.44 18.22
C GLY A 114 -11.52 -1.57 17.33
N PRO A 115 -12.60 -2.15 16.79
CA PRO A 115 -13.55 -1.44 15.94
C PRO A 115 -14.15 -0.19 16.62
N GLU A 116 -14.39 -0.23 17.92
CA GLU A 116 -14.96 0.89 18.69
C GLU A 116 -14.04 2.13 18.73
N GLN A 117 -12.76 1.92 18.66
CA GLN A 117 -11.72 2.97 18.69
C GLN A 117 -11.26 3.40 17.29
N ALA A 118 -11.81 2.77 16.26
CA ALA A 118 -11.38 3.02 14.89
C ALA A 118 -11.90 4.36 14.36
N ALA A 119 -11.01 5.15 13.79
CA ALA A 119 -11.31 6.34 13.00
C ALA A 119 -11.29 6.05 11.49
N ALA A 120 -10.61 4.99 11.09
CA ALA A 120 -10.58 4.49 9.71
C ALA A 120 -10.53 2.96 9.70
N VAL A 121 -11.03 2.37 8.63
CA VAL A 121 -10.98 0.92 8.39
C VAL A 121 -10.64 0.64 6.94
N THR A 122 -9.86 -0.40 6.71
CA THR A 122 -9.56 -0.92 5.37
C THR A 122 -9.43 -2.43 5.40
N ALA A 123 -9.47 -3.07 4.25
CA ALA A 123 -9.18 -4.49 4.15
C ALA A 123 -7.67 -4.74 4.22
N GLY A 124 -7.24 -5.63 5.10
CA GLY A 124 -5.87 -6.15 5.12
C GLY A 124 -5.61 -7.13 3.98
N ARG A 125 -4.35 -7.53 3.82
CA ARG A 125 -3.93 -8.49 2.78
C ARG A 125 -4.61 -9.85 2.89
N ASP A 126 -4.95 -10.26 4.09
CA ASP A 126 -5.65 -11.52 4.40
C ASP A 126 -7.18 -11.40 4.31
N GLY A 127 -7.68 -10.23 3.88
CA GLY A 127 -9.11 -9.92 3.81
C GLY A 127 -9.74 -9.51 5.13
N ARG A 128 -8.97 -9.51 6.24
CA ARG A 128 -9.47 -9.07 7.54
C ARG A 128 -9.47 -7.54 7.62
N PRO A 129 -10.40 -6.94 8.37
CA PRO A 129 -10.41 -5.50 8.56
C PRO A 129 -9.20 -5.05 9.38
N LEU A 130 -8.56 -3.98 8.93
CA LEU A 130 -7.53 -3.25 9.66
C LEU A 130 -8.12 -1.95 10.18
N TYR A 131 -8.00 -1.73 11.47
CA TYR A 131 -8.57 -0.59 12.18
C TYR A 131 -7.48 0.41 12.56
N PHE A 132 -7.72 1.68 12.28
CA PHE A 132 -6.81 2.79 12.61
C PHE A 132 -7.53 3.77 13.52
N GLY A 133 -7.04 3.92 14.75
CA GLY A 133 -7.54 4.93 15.68
C GLY A 133 -6.91 6.30 15.44
N VAL A 134 -7.47 7.35 16.04
CA VAL A 134 -6.89 8.70 16.00
C VAL A 134 -5.46 8.72 16.52
N SER A 135 -5.13 7.89 17.51
CA SER A 135 -3.77 7.74 18.04
C SER A 135 -2.74 7.24 17.02
N HIS A 136 -3.18 6.51 15.97
CA HIS A 136 -2.30 6.05 14.89
C HIS A 136 -2.01 7.16 13.87
N LEU A 137 -2.89 8.15 13.80
CA LEU A 137 -2.77 9.27 12.89
C LEU A 137 -2.09 10.47 13.56
N ASN A 138 -2.18 10.57 14.88
CA ASN A 138 -1.63 11.69 15.62
C ASN A 138 -0.18 11.43 16.05
N VAL A 139 0.69 12.39 15.75
CA VAL A 139 2.09 12.35 16.17
C VAL A 139 2.24 13.12 17.49
N PRO A 140 2.82 12.52 18.53
CA PRO A 140 2.95 13.19 19.81
C PRO A 140 3.80 14.48 19.74
N GLN A 141 4.82 14.47 18.87
CA GLN A 141 5.70 15.62 18.66
C GLN A 141 6.14 15.71 17.20
N PRO A 142 5.97 16.86 16.52
CA PRO A 142 5.31 18.07 17.06
C PRO A 142 3.81 17.90 17.26
N ALA A 143 3.26 18.55 18.28
CA ALA A 143 1.82 18.55 18.51
C ALA A 143 1.09 19.15 17.29
N GLY A 144 -0.06 18.60 16.96
CA GLY A 144 -0.85 19.06 15.80
C GLY A 144 -0.48 18.44 14.46
N LEU A 145 0.52 17.55 14.41
CA LEU A 145 0.87 16.82 13.19
C LEU A 145 0.08 15.53 13.09
N LEU A 146 -0.61 15.36 11.96
CA LEU A 146 -1.25 14.11 11.59
C LEU A 146 -0.49 13.43 10.45
N VAL A 147 -0.47 12.11 10.47
CA VAL A 147 0.16 11.28 9.45
C VAL A 147 -0.86 10.33 8.81
N CYS A 148 -0.68 10.03 7.55
CA CYS A 148 -1.51 9.07 6.81
C CYS A 148 -0.68 8.27 5.81
N GLY A 149 -1.31 7.32 5.13
CA GLY A 149 -0.66 6.51 4.11
C GLY A 149 0.43 5.62 4.70
N ALA A 150 1.57 5.52 4.01
CA ALA A 150 2.69 4.67 4.41
C ALA A 150 3.32 5.04 5.77
N LEU A 151 3.07 6.25 6.26
CA LEU A 151 3.53 6.70 7.58
C LEU A 151 2.62 6.20 8.72
N ALA A 152 1.33 6.02 8.43
CA ALA A 152 0.35 5.53 9.39
C ALA A 152 0.17 4.01 9.34
N ALA A 153 0.37 3.39 8.18
CA ALA A 153 0.18 1.96 7.94
C ALA A 153 1.50 1.27 7.58
N GLU A 154 1.74 0.07 8.14
CA GLU A 154 2.98 -0.69 7.88
C GLU A 154 3.16 -1.11 6.42
N HIS A 155 2.09 -1.19 5.70
CA HIS A 155 2.05 -1.79 4.36
C HIS A 155 1.44 -0.83 3.36
N GLY A 156 1.99 0.26 3.05
CA GLY A 156 1.66 1.25 2.01
C GLY A 156 0.60 0.87 0.94
N GLU A 157 -0.47 0.19 1.33
CA GLU A 157 -1.57 -0.19 0.44
C GLU A 157 -2.45 1.03 0.15
N LEU A 158 -2.90 1.16 -1.09
CA LEU A 158 -3.73 2.29 -1.52
C LEU A 158 -4.98 2.44 -0.65
N GLY A 159 -5.64 1.33 -0.29
CA GLY A 159 -6.81 1.35 0.58
C GLY A 159 -6.51 1.95 1.95
N SER A 160 -5.38 1.56 2.56
CA SER A 160 -4.92 2.14 3.82
C SER A 160 -4.56 3.61 3.69
N ALA A 161 -3.95 4.02 2.57
CA ALA A 161 -3.61 5.41 2.32
C ALA A 161 -4.85 6.28 2.18
N LEU A 162 -5.87 5.82 1.45
CA LEU A 162 -7.14 6.52 1.28
C LEU A 162 -7.89 6.64 2.61
N ALA A 163 -8.10 5.52 3.32
CA ALA A 163 -8.85 5.50 4.57
C ALA A 163 -8.19 6.34 5.66
N THR A 164 -6.87 6.23 5.82
CA THR A 164 -6.12 7.04 6.80
C THR A 164 -6.05 8.50 6.40
N GLY A 165 -5.98 8.81 5.10
CA GLY A 165 -6.00 10.18 4.57
C GLY A 165 -7.33 10.88 4.85
N GLU A 166 -8.45 10.21 4.58
CA GLU A 166 -9.80 10.70 4.86
C GLU A 166 -9.98 10.96 6.36
N ALA A 167 -9.62 9.98 7.20
CA ALA A 167 -9.73 10.14 8.66
C ALA A 167 -8.82 11.25 9.20
N ALA A 168 -7.59 11.38 8.69
CA ALA A 168 -6.68 12.45 9.09
C ALA A 168 -7.23 13.83 8.69
N GLY A 169 -7.79 13.96 7.48
CA GLY A 169 -8.42 15.19 7.02
C GLY A 169 -9.63 15.57 7.87
N ALA A 170 -10.52 14.63 8.17
CA ALA A 170 -11.66 14.85 9.05
C ALA A 170 -11.23 15.24 10.47
N CYS A 171 -10.20 14.54 11.01
CA CYS A 171 -9.63 14.84 12.32
C CYS A 171 -9.06 16.27 12.37
N ALA A 172 -8.31 16.69 11.36
CA ALA A 172 -7.75 18.04 11.26
C ALA A 172 -8.85 19.11 11.22
N ALA A 173 -9.88 18.90 10.39
CA ALA A 173 -11.01 19.83 10.28
C ALA A 173 -11.78 19.96 11.60
N LEU A 174 -12.01 18.86 12.30
CA LEU A 174 -12.67 18.86 13.61
C LEU A 174 -11.81 19.57 14.65
N ALA A 175 -10.50 19.32 14.70
CA ALA A 175 -9.59 19.99 15.61
C ALA A 175 -9.62 21.53 15.46
N VAL A 176 -9.57 22.00 14.21
CA VAL A 176 -9.64 23.44 13.90
C VAL A 176 -10.99 24.02 14.34
N ARG A 177 -12.10 23.34 14.03
CA ARG A 177 -13.46 23.80 14.43
C ARG A 177 -13.64 23.87 15.94
N GLN A 178 -12.98 23.01 16.69
CA GLN A 178 -13.05 22.96 18.16
C GLN A 178 -12.01 23.88 18.84
N GLY A 179 -11.16 24.55 18.07
CA GLY A 179 -10.09 25.38 18.59
C GLY A 179 -9.02 24.58 19.38
N GLY A 180 -8.91 23.27 19.07
CA GLY A 180 -8.03 22.33 19.78
C GLY A 180 -6.95 21.71 18.89
N VAL A 181 -6.37 20.62 19.37
CA VAL A 181 -5.38 19.83 18.65
C VAL A 181 -5.96 18.46 18.23
N PRO A 182 -5.43 17.82 17.17
CA PRO A 182 -5.95 16.56 16.68
C PRO A 182 -6.09 15.44 17.71
N GLY A 183 -5.21 15.41 18.70
CA GLY A 183 -5.26 14.43 19.79
C GLY A 183 -6.50 14.54 20.71
N MET A 184 -7.24 15.64 20.67
CA MET A 184 -8.48 15.84 21.42
C MET A 184 -9.72 15.33 20.66
N VAL A 185 -9.59 15.06 19.38
CA VAL A 185 -10.69 14.54 18.53
C VAL A 185 -10.89 13.06 18.81
N THR A 186 -12.15 12.66 19.00
CA THR A 186 -12.49 11.26 19.23
C THR A 186 -12.68 10.50 17.90
N ALA A 187 -12.46 9.19 17.91
CA ALA A 187 -12.72 8.34 16.76
C ALA A 187 -14.19 8.39 16.32
N GLU A 188 -15.11 8.50 17.27
CA GLU A 188 -16.55 8.64 17.00
C GLU A 188 -16.86 9.92 16.22
N GLN A 189 -16.25 11.05 16.58
CA GLN A 189 -16.42 12.30 15.87
C GLN A 189 -15.91 12.20 14.43
N VAL A 190 -14.78 11.53 14.23
CA VAL A 190 -14.22 11.26 12.89
C VAL A 190 -15.20 10.39 12.09
N ARG A 191 -15.66 9.27 12.64
CA ARG A 191 -16.62 8.37 11.96
C ARG A 191 -17.91 9.11 11.54
N ARG A 192 -18.46 9.92 12.41
CA ARG A 192 -19.66 10.71 12.08
C ARG A 192 -19.42 11.69 10.93
N THR A 193 -18.20 12.23 10.84
CA THR A 193 -17.82 13.19 9.80
C THR A 193 -17.57 12.50 8.46
N THR A 194 -16.93 11.33 8.46
CA THR A 194 -16.64 10.53 7.26
C THR A 194 -17.79 9.63 6.82
N GLY A 195 -18.83 9.48 7.64
CA GLY A 195 -19.94 8.56 7.36
C GLY A 195 -19.55 7.09 7.52
N LEU A 196 -18.45 6.79 8.20
CA LEU A 196 -18.00 5.42 8.44
C LEU A 196 -18.95 4.72 9.43
N LEU A 197 -19.69 3.74 8.93
CA LEU A 197 -20.53 2.84 9.72
C LEU A 197 -19.72 1.58 10.04
N LEU A 198 -19.57 1.24 11.31
CA LEU A 198 -18.90 0.03 11.81
C LEU A 198 -19.91 -0.86 12.52
#